data_b1d72f4bceedf4a95e6132f5323d140c
#
_entry.id   b1d72f4bceedf4a95e6132f5323d140c
#
_cell.length_a   1.000
_cell.length_b   1.000
_cell.length_c   1.000
_cell.angle_alpha   90.00
_cell.angle_beta   90.00
_cell.angle_gamma   90.00
#
_symmetry.space_group_name_H-M   'P 1'
#
loop_
_entity.id
_entity.type
_entity.pdbx_description
1 polymer ?
#
loop_
_entity_poly.entity_id
_entity_poly.type
_entity_poly.pdbx_seq_one_letter_code
_entity_poly.pdbx_strand_id
1 'polypeptide(L)'
;MSRFATSVLGCSILLLTALTNRAPAAETANEVLDRLLAKGGLPGAADSALPKPMMADGLDRAGQRAVVVGIADVNHPIEAIERRSIVAPFILKISGDDAVERNSTLRRVDLWFIAYGKLDAIADESFWKSVRESAGGDKENRELSSTRTAILSADELRSRGIVDPDNQRHLTADLTLFNRVRISATMRAMQTRSTDSLVLAAMLDPRFADDRQFPNCWWPIARDDNGRQQSGAAQSYRTAGWYCKATQLHEPAGALWIEYHVLFDEPAGWFNGANLLRSKLPLVVQEGVRKFRRQLGQGPPR
;
A
#
# COMPACT_ATOMS: atom_id res chain seq x y z
N MET A 1 -19.60 -23.42 -6.03
CA MET A 1 -19.32 -22.55 -4.86
C MET A 1 -18.01 -21.83 -5.12
N SER A 2 -18.12 -20.56 -5.43
CA SER A 2 -17.08 -19.70 -6.00
C SER A 2 -16.06 -19.30 -4.91
N ARG A 3 -14.77 -19.59 -5.15
CA ARG A 3 -13.65 -19.08 -4.36
C ARG A 3 -13.18 -17.75 -4.97
N PHE A 4 -13.77 -16.66 -4.53
CA PHE A 4 -13.35 -15.32 -4.92
C PHE A 4 -12.65 -14.66 -3.72
N ALA A 5 -11.41 -14.38 -3.79
CA ALA A 5 -10.69 -13.30 -3.08
C ALA A 5 -9.21 -13.27 -3.40
N THR A 6 -8.70 -12.18 -3.91
CA THR A 6 -7.33 -11.67 -3.60
C THR A 6 -7.07 -10.32 -4.27
N SER A 7 -6.71 -9.37 -3.49
CA SER A 7 -5.51 -8.49 -3.50
C SER A 7 -5.63 -7.04 -3.98
N VAL A 8 -6.18 -6.10 -3.18
CA VAL A 8 -5.90 -4.64 -3.29
C VAL A 8 -4.79 -4.23 -2.29
N LEU A 9 -4.70 -4.83 -1.12
CA LEU A 9 -3.52 -4.71 -0.25
C LEU A 9 -2.25 -5.21 -0.95
N GLY A 10 -2.39 -6.21 -1.83
CA GLY A 10 -1.33 -6.66 -2.72
C GLY A 10 -0.76 -5.57 -3.63
N CYS A 11 -1.56 -4.58 -4.05
CA CYS A 11 -1.10 -3.52 -4.94
C CYS A 11 -0.12 -2.55 -4.26
N SER A 12 -0.42 -2.13 -3.06
CA SER A 12 0.47 -1.24 -2.30
C SER A 12 1.61 -2.01 -1.63
N ILE A 13 1.36 -3.25 -1.20
CA ILE A 13 2.39 -4.18 -0.71
C ILE A 13 3.34 -4.59 -1.86
N LEU A 14 2.87 -4.70 -3.09
CA LEU A 14 3.71 -4.97 -4.27
C LEU A 14 4.71 -3.84 -4.56
N LEU A 15 4.40 -2.61 -4.21
CA LEU A 15 5.29 -1.45 -4.37
C LEU A 15 6.33 -1.34 -3.24
N LEU A 16 6.17 -2.06 -2.13
CA LEU A 16 7.06 -2.00 -0.97
C LEU A 16 8.45 -2.63 -1.15
N THR A 17 8.69 -3.35 -2.21
CA THR A 17 9.81 -4.29 -2.33
C THR A 17 11.18 -3.73 -2.63
N ALA A 18 11.29 -2.45 -2.78
CA ALA A 18 12.48 -1.88 -3.36
C ALA A 18 13.29 -0.99 -2.42
N LEU A 19 12.91 -0.89 -1.14
CA LEU A 19 13.49 0.10 -0.25
C LEU A 19 14.68 -0.39 0.60
N THR A 20 15.04 -1.67 0.56
CA THR A 20 15.75 -2.32 1.68
C THR A 20 17.26 -2.47 1.57
N ASN A 21 17.97 -1.85 0.64
CA ASN A 21 19.39 -2.13 0.45
C ASN A 21 20.36 -1.07 1.03
N ARG A 22 20.00 -0.35 2.12
CA ARG A 22 20.98 0.49 2.80
C ARG A 22 20.81 0.41 4.32
N ALA A 23 21.94 0.35 5.02
CA ALA A 23 22.02 0.44 6.47
C ALA A 23 21.20 1.65 6.99
N PRO A 24 20.55 1.55 8.16
CA PRO A 24 19.76 2.63 8.71
C PRO A 24 20.66 3.85 8.91
N ALA A 25 20.46 4.87 8.08
CA ALA A 25 20.96 6.19 8.41
C ALA A 25 20.22 6.66 9.69
N ALA A 26 20.94 7.31 10.60
CA ALA A 26 20.35 7.97 11.76
C ALA A 26 19.10 8.74 11.34
N GLU A 27 18.10 8.73 12.21
CA GLU A 27 16.78 9.43 12.14
C GLU A 27 16.66 10.52 11.06
N THR A 28 16.65 10.13 9.80
CA THR A 28 16.39 11.08 8.71
C THR A 28 14.88 11.26 8.61
N ALA A 29 14.44 12.53 8.55
CA ALA A 29 13.04 12.86 8.32
C ALA A 29 12.52 12.14 7.06
N ASN A 30 11.29 11.65 7.10
CA ASN A 30 10.65 11.02 5.94
C ASN A 30 9.85 12.06 5.16
N GLU A 31 10.51 12.76 4.24
CA GLU A 31 9.88 13.82 3.45
C GLU A 31 8.65 13.33 2.65
N VAL A 32 8.63 12.06 2.24
CA VAL A 32 7.46 11.49 1.55
C VAL A 32 6.30 11.36 2.53
N LEU A 33 6.55 10.85 3.74
CA LEU A 33 5.54 10.80 4.79
C LEU A 33 5.03 12.20 5.14
N ASP A 34 5.93 13.15 5.36
CA ASP A 34 5.57 14.54 5.73
C ASP A 34 4.64 15.15 4.70
N ARG A 35 4.89 14.93 3.41
CA ARG A 35 3.99 15.35 2.32
C ARG A 35 2.64 14.64 2.38
N LEU A 36 2.62 13.34 2.62
CA LEU A 36 1.36 12.58 2.72
C LEU A 36 0.48 13.04 3.88
N LEU A 37 1.09 13.52 4.98
CA LEU A 37 0.40 14.03 6.16
C LEU A 37 0.00 15.52 6.05
N ALA A 38 0.55 16.24 5.09
CA ALA A 38 0.23 17.65 4.86
C ALA A 38 -0.93 17.81 3.87
N LYS A 39 -1.87 18.72 4.17
CA LYS A 39 -2.87 19.15 3.17
C LYS A 39 -2.15 19.72 1.94
N GLY A 40 -2.59 19.31 0.75
CA GLY A 40 -1.96 19.72 -0.50
C GLY A 40 -0.62 19.04 -0.81
N GLY A 41 -0.16 18.15 0.04
CA GLY A 41 1.08 17.41 -0.18
C GLY A 41 1.00 16.36 -1.29
N LEU A 42 -0.20 15.85 -1.56
CA LEU A 42 -0.48 14.93 -2.68
C LEU A 42 -0.95 15.70 -3.92
N PRO A 43 -0.30 15.52 -5.08
CA PRO A 43 -0.77 16.08 -6.33
C PRO A 43 -2.22 15.70 -6.61
N GLY A 44 -3.06 16.66 -6.98
CA GLY A 44 -4.46 16.43 -7.28
C GLY A 44 -5.39 16.21 -6.05
N ALA A 45 -4.89 16.35 -4.82
CA ALA A 45 -5.68 16.21 -3.58
C ALA A 45 -5.41 17.37 -2.61
N ALA A 46 -5.64 18.61 -3.06
CA ALA A 46 -5.23 19.84 -2.35
C ALA A 46 -5.75 19.94 -0.91
N ASP A 47 -6.99 19.48 -0.65
CA ASP A 47 -7.63 19.60 0.66
C ASP A 47 -7.54 18.31 1.50
N SER A 48 -6.88 17.28 0.98
CA SER A 48 -6.82 15.97 1.61
C SER A 48 -5.40 15.65 2.08
N ALA A 49 -5.34 14.88 3.17
CA ALA A 49 -4.12 14.34 3.73
C ALA A 49 -4.39 12.95 4.30
N LEU A 50 -3.37 12.12 4.41
CA LEU A 50 -3.47 10.89 5.20
C LEU A 50 -3.48 11.22 6.70
N PRO A 51 -4.12 10.39 7.55
CA PRO A 51 -4.07 10.58 8.99
C PRO A 51 -2.62 10.41 9.50
N LYS A 52 -2.29 11.09 10.58
CA LYS A 52 -1.01 10.84 11.27
C LYS A 52 -1.00 9.43 11.87
N PRO A 53 0.16 8.76 11.94
CA PRO A 53 0.27 7.51 12.68
C PRO A 53 -0.26 7.66 14.10
N MET A 54 -1.08 6.72 14.52
CA MET A 54 -1.65 6.72 15.88
C MET A 54 -0.62 6.27 16.92
N MET A 55 0.22 5.30 16.54
CA MET A 55 1.28 4.80 17.39
C MET A 55 2.52 5.69 17.22
N ALA A 56 2.70 6.67 18.11
CA ALA A 56 3.91 7.49 18.13
C ALA A 56 5.11 6.66 18.58
N ASP A 57 6.32 7.06 18.17
CA ASP A 57 7.55 6.44 18.63
C ASP A 57 7.84 6.84 20.09
N GLY A 58 8.49 5.96 20.84
CA GLY A 58 8.84 6.19 22.21
C GLY A 58 7.67 6.11 23.22
N LEU A 59 6.49 5.68 22.80
CA LEU A 59 5.40 5.41 23.74
C LEU A 59 5.79 4.25 24.67
N ASP A 60 5.54 4.45 25.96
CA ASP A 60 5.64 3.37 26.94
C ASP A 60 4.52 2.33 26.73
N ARG A 61 4.59 1.23 27.48
CA ARG A 61 3.60 0.13 27.42
C ARG A 61 2.17 0.62 27.62
N ALA A 62 1.95 1.54 28.56
CA ALA A 62 0.60 2.06 28.84
C ALA A 62 0.08 2.91 27.68
N GLY A 63 0.91 3.77 27.11
CA GLY A 63 0.60 4.58 25.94
C GLY A 63 0.30 3.74 24.71
N GLN A 64 1.11 2.71 24.42
CA GLN A 64 0.84 1.78 23.32
C GLN A 64 -0.48 1.03 23.53
N ARG A 65 -0.74 0.56 24.75
CA ARG A 65 -2.01 -0.12 25.11
C ARG A 65 -3.21 0.79 24.89
N ALA A 66 -3.12 2.06 25.28
CA ALA A 66 -4.20 3.04 25.08
C ALA A 66 -4.53 3.24 23.60
N VAL A 67 -3.54 3.28 22.70
CA VAL A 67 -3.75 3.36 21.24
C VAL A 67 -4.50 2.12 20.75
N VAL A 68 -4.07 0.92 21.11
CA VAL A 68 -4.72 -0.33 20.65
C VAL A 68 -6.16 -0.42 21.17
N VAL A 69 -6.39 -0.05 22.44
CA VAL A 69 -7.75 -0.01 23.03
C VAL A 69 -8.63 1.03 22.33
N GLY A 70 -8.07 2.20 21.99
CA GLY A 70 -8.81 3.27 21.32
C GLY A 70 -9.30 2.91 19.90
N ILE A 71 -8.72 1.89 19.29
CA ILE A 71 -9.13 1.40 17.96
C ILE A 71 -10.04 0.17 18.04
N ALA A 72 -9.93 -0.62 19.11
CA ALA A 72 -10.79 -1.78 19.35
C ALA A 72 -12.26 -1.36 19.50
N ASP A 73 -13.16 -2.20 19.03
CA ASP A 73 -14.61 -2.00 19.14
C ASP A 73 -15.31 -3.31 19.51
N VAL A 74 -16.66 -3.28 19.59
CA VAL A 74 -17.48 -4.44 19.95
C VAL A 74 -17.29 -5.62 18.99
N ASN A 75 -17.05 -5.32 17.70
CA ASN A 75 -16.86 -6.35 16.67
C ASN A 75 -15.40 -6.85 16.61
N HIS A 76 -14.47 -6.04 17.12
CA HIS A 76 -13.04 -6.30 17.12
C HIS A 76 -12.49 -6.09 18.54
N PRO A 77 -12.82 -7.00 19.49
CA PRO A 77 -12.31 -6.90 20.85
C PRO A 77 -10.81 -7.10 20.88
N ILE A 78 -10.15 -6.43 21.82
CA ILE A 78 -8.71 -6.36 21.88
C ILE A 78 -8.04 -7.74 21.95
N GLU A 79 -8.62 -8.67 22.70
CA GLU A 79 -8.11 -10.05 22.85
C GLU A 79 -8.14 -10.81 21.53
N ALA A 80 -9.10 -10.48 20.67
CA ALA A 80 -9.18 -11.07 19.33
C ALA A 80 -8.12 -10.48 18.39
N ILE A 81 -7.91 -9.14 18.43
CA ILE A 81 -6.90 -8.44 17.62
C ILE A 81 -5.50 -8.90 18.01
N GLU A 82 -5.22 -9.05 19.31
CA GLU A 82 -3.92 -9.48 19.85
C GLU A 82 -3.63 -10.98 19.68
N ARG A 83 -4.60 -11.76 19.26
CA ARG A 83 -4.41 -13.19 19.09
C ARG A 83 -3.31 -13.50 18.06
N ARG A 84 -2.34 -14.34 18.45
CA ARG A 84 -1.30 -14.82 17.54
C ARG A 84 -1.88 -15.83 16.54
N SER A 85 -2.52 -15.30 15.50
CA SER A 85 -3.16 -16.10 14.46
C SER A 85 -3.14 -15.36 13.12
N ILE A 86 -2.95 -16.12 12.03
CA ILE A 86 -3.05 -15.55 10.67
C ILE A 86 -4.46 -15.05 10.34
N VAL A 87 -5.47 -15.59 11.02
CA VAL A 87 -6.89 -15.23 10.84
C VAL A 87 -7.42 -14.30 11.94
N ALA A 88 -6.56 -13.78 12.82
CA ALA A 88 -6.98 -12.77 13.78
C ALA A 88 -7.63 -11.59 13.06
N PRO A 89 -8.62 -10.89 13.66
CA PRO A 89 -9.27 -9.77 13.03
C PRO A 89 -8.29 -8.62 12.73
N PHE A 90 -8.72 -7.73 11.89
CA PHE A 90 -8.10 -6.46 11.54
C PHE A 90 -9.19 -5.40 11.43
N ILE A 91 -8.84 -4.14 11.56
CA ILE A 91 -9.76 -3.03 11.47
C ILE A 91 -9.54 -2.33 10.13
N LEU A 92 -10.61 -2.19 9.35
CA LEU A 92 -10.59 -1.59 8.03
C LEU A 92 -11.66 -0.49 7.95
N LYS A 93 -11.24 0.71 7.58
CA LYS A 93 -12.15 1.82 7.26
C LYS A 93 -11.94 2.23 5.82
N ILE A 94 -13.04 2.36 5.07
CA ILE A 94 -13.03 2.80 3.67
C ILE A 94 -13.95 4.01 3.59
N SER A 95 -13.40 5.14 3.19
CA SER A 95 -14.14 6.37 2.93
C SER A 95 -13.88 6.86 1.51
N GLY A 96 -14.67 7.81 1.06
CA GLY A 96 -14.47 8.44 -0.24
C GLY A 96 -15.25 9.73 -0.32
N ASP A 97 -14.59 10.75 -0.86
CA ASP A 97 -15.14 12.07 -1.12
C ASP A 97 -15.24 12.29 -2.63
N ASP A 98 -16.43 12.59 -3.10
CA ASP A 98 -16.67 12.83 -4.53
C ASP A 98 -16.03 14.14 -4.97
N ALA A 99 -15.15 14.04 -5.93
CA ALA A 99 -14.46 15.19 -6.54
C ALA A 99 -15.16 15.52 -7.88
N VAL A 100 -16.27 16.22 -7.78
CA VAL A 100 -17.16 16.54 -8.93
C VAL A 100 -16.40 17.19 -10.09
N GLU A 101 -15.54 18.14 -9.79
CA GLU A 101 -14.74 18.85 -10.81
C GLU A 101 -13.77 17.94 -11.58
N ARG A 102 -13.38 16.81 -10.98
CA ARG A 102 -12.44 15.85 -11.59
C ARG A 102 -13.11 14.61 -12.13
N ASN A 103 -14.41 14.50 -11.99
CA ASN A 103 -15.19 13.30 -12.34
C ASN A 103 -14.55 12.04 -11.73
N SER A 104 -14.26 12.09 -10.44
CA SER A 104 -13.59 11.02 -9.70
C SER A 104 -14.01 11.03 -8.22
N THR A 105 -13.74 9.94 -7.54
CA THR A 105 -13.90 9.83 -6.08
C THR A 105 -12.52 9.67 -5.45
N LEU A 106 -12.17 10.55 -4.51
CA LEU A 106 -10.95 10.40 -3.73
C LEU A 106 -11.20 9.36 -2.62
N ARG A 107 -10.58 8.19 -2.76
CA ARG A 107 -10.73 7.08 -1.82
C ARG A 107 -9.65 7.08 -0.78
N ARG A 108 -10.04 6.87 0.48
CA ARG A 108 -9.14 6.60 1.58
C ARG A 108 -9.41 5.23 2.17
N VAL A 109 -8.34 4.48 2.41
CA VAL A 109 -8.36 3.18 3.07
C VAL A 109 -7.43 3.24 4.26
N ASP A 110 -7.98 2.99 5.43
CA ASP A 110 -7.25 2.95 6.70
C ASP A 110 -7.34 1.52 7.26
N LEU A 111 -6.20 0.92 7.56
CA LEU A 111 -6.09 -0.46 8.02
C LEU A 111 -5.17 -0.55 9.22
N TRP A 112 -5.62 -1.27 10.25
CA TRP A 112 -4.84 -1.57 11.45
C TRP A 112 -4.93 -3.05 11.79
N PHE A 113 -3.79 -3.64 12.13
CA PHE A 113 -3.75 -5.01 12.60
C PHE A 113 -2.48 -5.31 13.40
N ILE A 114 -2.51 -6.40 14.16
CA ILE A 114 -1.32 -6.94 14.84
C ILE A 114 -0.78 -8.13 14.04
N ALA A 115 0.54 -8.16 13.89
CA ALA A 115 1.28 -9.28 13.34
C ALA A 115 2.43 -9.67 14.29
N TYR A 116 2.91 -10.89 14.23
CA TYR A 116 3.96 -11.38 15.12
C TYR A 116 5.23 -11.67 14.33
N GLY A 117 6.33 -11.04 14.72
CA GLY A 117 7.63 -11.16 14.09
C GLY A 117 8.60 -10.06 14.52
N LYS A 118 9.60 -9.81 13.67
CA LYS A 118 10.65 -8.80 13.94
C LYS A 118 10.53 -7.65 12.93
N LEU A 119 10.81 -6.42 13.37
CA LEU A 119 10.89 -5.26 12.46
C LEU A 119 11.94 -5.47 11.36
N ASP A 120 13.05 -6.14 11.66
CA ASP A 120 14.10 -6.43 10.68
C ASP A 120 13.58 -7.26 9.51
N ALA A 121 12.64 -8.18 9.78
CA ALA A 121 12.05 -8.98 8.70
C ALA A 121 11.23 -8.12 7.73
N ILE A 122 10.53 -7.08 8.23
CA ILE A 122 9.78 -6.15 7.37
C ILE A 122 10.73 -5.22 6.60
N ALA A 123 11.91 -4.92 7.15
CA ALA A 123 12.93 -4.13 6.48
C ALA A 123 13.63 -4.90 5.34
N ASP A 124 13.50 -6.22 5.29
CA ASP A 124 14.16 -7.08 4.31
C ASP A 124 13.36 -7.17 3.00
N GLU A 125 14.05 -6.99 1.87
CA GLU A 125 13.44 -7.11 0.53
C GLU A 125 12.86 -8.50 0.27
N SER A 126 13.51 -9.55 0.78
CA SER A 126 13.07 -10.92 0.60
C SER A 126 11.69 -11.16 1.21
N PHE A 127 11.36 -10.50 2.32
CA PHE A 127 10.04 -10.54 2.93
C PHE A 127 8.96 -10.05 1.93
N TRP A 128 9.15 -8.88 1.35
CA TRP A 128 8.20 -8.31 0.41
C TRP A 128 8.10 -9.11 -0.89
N LYS A 129 9.23 -9.63 -1.36
CA LYS A 129 9.25 -10.57 -2.49
C LYS A 129 8.42 -11.80 -2.19
N SER A 130 8.57 -12.42 -1.02
CA SER A 130 7.81 -13.61 -0.63
C SER A 130 6.31 -13.32 -0.46
N VAL A 131 5.94 -12.16 0.09
CA VAL A 131 4.54 -11.70 0.17
C VAL A 131 3.92 -11.56 -1.23
N ARG A 132 4.68 -11.08 -2.22
CA ARG A 132 4.23 -11.01 -3.62
C ARG A 132 4.08 -12.36 -4.28
N GLU A 133 5.12 -13.20 -4.22
CA GLU A 133 5.15 -14.50 -4.88
C GLU A 133 4.04 -15.40 -4.37
N SER A 134 3.77 -15.38 -3.07
CA SER A 134 2.62 -16.08 -2.50
C SER A 134 1.27 -15.52 -2.99
N ALA A 135 1.25 -14.35 -3.61
CA ALA A 135 0.06 -13.81 -4.27
C ALA A 135 -0.23 -14.43 -5.64
N GLY A 136 0.77 -15.04 -6.30
CA GLY A 136 0.66 -15.58 -7.67
C GLY A 136 0.22 -17.05 -7.77
N GLY A 137 -0.02 -17.75 -6.66
CA GLY A 137 -0.21 -19.20 -6.61
C GLY A 137 -1.49 -19.76 -7.23
N ASP A 138 -2.55 -18.99 -7.34
CA ASP A 138 -3.82 -19.42 -7.97
C ASP A 138 -4.00 -18.76 -9.34
N LYS A 139 -3.74 -19.51 -10.40
CA LYS A 139 -3.89 -19.06 -11.80
C LYS A 139 -5.32 -18.60 -12.17
N GLU A 140 -6.33 -18.97 -11.39
CA GLU A 140 -7.74 -18.69 -11.67
C GLU A 140 -8.31 -17.42 -11.02
N ASN A 141 -7.60 -16.81 -10.05
CA ASN A 141 -8.11 -15.68 -9.27
C ASN A 141 -7.25 -14.41 -9.40
N ARG A 142 -7.08 -13.92 -10.62
CA ARG A 142 -6.34 -12.69 -10.89
C ARG A 142 -7.23 -11.44 -10.89
N GLU A 143 -7.94 -11.17 -9.83
CA GLU A 143 -8.71 -9.91 -9.72
C GLU A 143 -7.78 -8.69 -9.56
N LEU A 144 -6.57 -8.91 -9.05
CA LEU A 144 -5.48 -7.95 -9.09
C LEU A 144 -4.21 -8.67 -9.55
N SER A 145 -3.62 -8.23 -10.61
CA SER A 145 -2.35 -8.73 -11.09
C SER A 145 -1.38 -7.57 -11.31
N SER A 146 -0.12 -7.76 -10.90
CA SER A 146 0.97 -6.91 -11.36
C SER A 146 1.64 -7.61 -12.53
N THR A 147 1.72 -6.95 -13.67
CA THR A 147 2.41 -7.45 -14.84
C THR A 147 3.89 -7.05 -14.83
N ARG A 148 4.21 -5.97 -14.13
CA ARG A 148 5.56 -5.45 -14.02
C ARG A 148 5.69 -4.64 -12.73
N THR A 149 6.80 -4.84 -12.03
CA THR A 149 7.23 -3.97 -10.93
C THR A 149 8.75 -3.86 -11.01
N ALA A 150 9.28 -2.66 -10.99
CA ALA A 150 10.71 -2.41 -11.05
C ALA A 150 11.10 -1.17 -10.23
N ILE A 151 12.36 -1.14 -9.78
CA ILE A 151 13.02 0.08 -9.29
C ILE A 151 13.69 0.72 -10.49
N LEU A 152 13.53 2.02 -10.64
CA LEU A 152 14.27 2.76 -11.64
C LEU A 152 15.73 2.90 -11.21
N SER A 153 16.62 2.63 -12.13
CA SER A 153 18.07 2.80 -11.93
C SER A 153 18.45 4.28 -11.89
N ALA A 154 19.61 4.57 -11.31
CA ALA A 154 20.14 5.93 -11.30
C ALA A 154 20.34 6.51 -12.73
N ASP A 155 20.65 5.65 -13.71
CA ASP A 155 20.79 6.09 -15.10
C ASP A 155 19.43 6.46 -15.72
N GLU A 156 18.39 5.67 -15.46
CA GLU A 156 17.03 5.98 -15.90
C GLU A 156 16.51 7.28 -15.29
N LEU A 157 16.84 7.56 -14.04
CA LEU A 157 16.48 8.82 -13.38
C LEU A 157 17.28 9.99 -13.96
N ARG A 158 18.59 9.85 -14.11
CA ARG A 158 19.45 10.90 -14.68
C ARG A 158 19.05 11.27 -16.11
N SER A 159 18.66 10.30 -16.92
CA SER A 159 18.17 10.56 -18.29
C SER A 159 16.91 11.44 -18.33
N ARG A 160 16.21 11.57 -17.20
CA ARG A 160 15.02 12.42 -16.97
C ARG A 160 15.33 13.70 -16.18
N GLY A 161 16.61 13.96 -15.92
CA GLY A 161 17.03 15.11 -15.10
C GLY A 161 16.67 14.96 -13.61
N ILE A 162 16.42 13.73 -13.16
CA ILE A 162 16.05 13.45 -11.77
C ILE A 162 17.31 13.06 -11.00
N VAL A 163 17.64 13.86 -10.00
CA VAL A 163 18.68 13.56 -9.01
C VAL A 163 17.99 13.45 -7.66
N ASP A 164 17.91 12.24 -7.14
CA ASP A 164 17.27 12.00 -5.85
C ASP A 164 18.31 11.88 -4.74
N PRO A 165 17.92 12.25 -3.50
CA PRO A 165 18.67 11.88 -2.32
C PRO A 165 18.85 10.35 -2.23
N ASP A 166 19.96 9.92 -1.67
CA ASP A 166 20.32 8.50 -1.54
C ASP A 166 19.29 7.61 -0.80
N ASN A 167 18.40 8.23 -0.03
CA ASN A 167 17.38 7.56 0.78
C ASN A 167 16.01 7.46 0.08
N GLN A 168 15.88 7.96 -1.15
CA GLN A 168 14.66 7.83 -1.97
C GLN A 168 14.84 6.77 -3.05
N ARG A 169 13.73 6.19 -3.47
CA ARG A 169 13.66 5.22 -4.57
C ARG A 169 12.47 5.55 -5.46
N HIS A 170 12.61 5.29 -6.75
CA HIS A 170 11.50 5.34 -7.69
C HIS A 170 11.07 3.93 -8.07
N LEU A 171 9.80 3.66 -7.85
CA LEU A 171 9.16 2.38 -8.08
C LEU A 171 8.16 2.54 -9.20
N THR A 172 8.27 1.74 -10.24
CA THR A 172 7.24 1.67 -11.27
C THR A 172 6.49 0.35 -11.20
N ALA A 173 5.19 0.39 -11.43
CA ALA A 173 4.36 -0.80 -11.49
C ALA A 173 3.25 -0.66 -12.52
N ASP A 174 3.02 -1.76 -13.24
CA ASP A 174 1.81 -1.98 -14.03
C ASP A 174 0.88 -2.92 -13.27
N LEU A 175 -0.34 -2.48 -13.05
CA LEU A 175 -1.32 -3.17 -12.24
C LEU A 175 -2.61 -3.36 -13.04
N THR A 176 -3.31 -4.45 -12.80
CA THR A 176 -4.68 -4.68 -13.29
C THR A 176 -5.62 -4.86 -12.12
N LEU A 177 -6.66 -4.02 -12.04
CA LEU A 177 -7.69 -4.07 -11.01
C LEU A 177 -8.94 -4.76 -11.55
N PHE A 178 -9.35 -5.85 -10.90
CA PHE A 178 -10.60 -6.58 -11.17
C PHE A 178 -10.85 -6.91 -12.65
N ASN A 179 -9.79 -7.01 -13.45
CA ASN A 179 -9.87 -7.17 -14.93
C ASN A 179 -10.70 -6.07 -15.62
N ARG A 180 -10.78 -4.88 -15.03
CA ARG A 180 -11.52 -3.73 -15.54
C ARG A 180 -10.64 -2.51 -15.83
N VAL A 181 -9.55 -2.40 -15.09
CA VAL A 181 -8.66 -1.23 -15.18
C VAL A 181 -7.23 -1.71 -15.16
N ARG A 182 -6.41 -1.20 -16.08
CA ARG A 182 -4.96 -1.26 -16.01
C ARG A 182 -4.44 0.09 -15.55
N ILE A 183 -3.47 0.10 -14.65
CA ILE A 183 -2.81 1.29 -14.12
C ILE A 183 -1.31 1.11 -14.30
N SER A 184 -0.64 2.13 -14.85
CA SER A 184 0.80 2.33 -14.76
C SER A 184 1.06 3.47 -13.80
N ALA A 185 1.92 3.23 -12.82
CA ALA A 185 2.23 4.20 -11.79
C ALA A 185 3.72 4.19 -11.45
N THR A 186 4.33 5.36 -11.46
CA THR A 186 5.69 5.57 -10.96
C THR A 186 5.63 6.40 -9.70
N MET A 187 6.09 5.81 -8.61
CA MET A 187 6.01 6.38 -7.27
C MET A 187 7.40 6.70 -6.74
N ARG A 188 7.51 7.83 -6.08
CA ARG A 188 8.65 8.15 -5.22
C ARG A 188 8.37 7.56 -3.84
N ALA A 189 9.34 6.81 -3.31
CA ALA A 189 9.21 6.08 -2.06
C ALA A 189 10.40 6.30 -1.13
N MET A 190 10.14 6.26 0.16
CA MET A 190 11.15 6.45 1.20
C MET A 190 10.89 5.51 2.38
N GLN A 191 11.97 4.97 2.93
CA GLN A 191 11.94 4.18 4.16
C GLN A 191 12.72 4.91 5.25
N THR A 192 12.13 4.94 6.45
CA THR A 192 12.84 5.43 7.65
C THR A 192 12.63 4.46 8.80
N ARG A 193 13.57 4.46 9.72
CA ARG A 193 13.56 3.56 10.87
C ARG A 193 13.91 4.32 12.13
N SER A 194 13.18 4.06 13.21
CA SER A 194 13.53 4.42 14.58
C SER A 194 13.92 3.17 15.38
N THR A 195 14.13 3.32 16.67
CA THR A 195 14.43 2.20 17.57
C THR A 195 13.32 1.16 17.59
N ASP A 196 12.07 1.60 17.57
CA ASP A 196 10.88 0.78 17.81
C ASP A 196 9.93 0.74 16.61
N SER A 197 10.21 1.46 15.53
CA SER A 197 9.35 1.47 14.36
C SER A 197 10.08 1.49 13.01
N LEU A 198 9.36 1.10 11.98
CA LEU A 198 9.72 1.21 10.58
C LEU A 198 8.59 1.91 9.83
N VAL A 199 8.90 2.93 9.06
CA VAL A 199 7.96 3.63 8.18
C VAL A 199 8.37 3.46 6.74
N LEU A 200 7.42 3.05 5.92
CA LEU A 200 7.51 3.00 4.47
C LEU A 200 6.46 3.95 3.92
N ALA A 201 6.84 4.90 3.10
CA ALA A 201 5.93 5.87 2.50
C ALA A 201 6.20 5.98 1.00
N ALA A 202 5.14 6.12 0.21
CA ALA A 202 5.26 6.33 -1.23
C ALA A 202 4.12 7.19 -1.76
N MET A 203 4.40 7.99 -2.79
CA MET A 203 3.42 8.80 -3.50
C MET A 203 3.74 8.85 -4.99
N LEU A 204 2.71 9.02 -5.82
CA LEU A 204 2.89 9.24 -7.25
C LEU A 204 3.85 10.40 -7.48
N ASP A 205 4.82 10.20 -8.37
CA ASP A 205 5.72 11.25 -8.77
C ASP A 205 5.18 11.96 -10.01
N PRO A 206 4.76 13.22 -9.91
CA PRO A 206 4.17 13.96 -11.03
C PRO A 206 5.13 14.16 -12.21
N ARG A 207 6.45 14.01 -12.01
CA ARG A 207 7.44 14.10 -13.08
C ARG A 207 7.28 13.00 -14.14
N PHE A 208 6.57 11.93 -13.80
CA PHE A 208 6.28 10.81 -14.69
C PHE A 208 4.88 10.87 -15.32
N ALA A 209 4.16 11.99 -15.18
CA ALA A 209 2.80 12.12 -15.74
C ALA A 209 2.75 11.82 -17.25
N ASP A 210 3.72 12.35 -18.00
CA ASP A 210 3.82 12.21 -19.46
C ASP A 210 5.08 11.41 -19.89
N ASP A 211 5.68 10.63 -19.00
CA ASP A 211 6.85 9.82 -19.34
C ASP A 211 6.46 8.71 -20.33
N ARG A 212 7.27 8.53 -21.39
CA ARG A 212 6.96 7.58 -22.46
C ARG A 212 7.13 6.12 -22.03
N GLN A 213 8.01 5.85 -21.08
CA GLN A 213 8.37 4.48 -20.68
C GLN A 213 7.68 4.07 -19.37
N PHE A 214 7.48 5.02 -18.46
CA PHE A 214 6.95 4.78 -17.12
C PHE A 214 5.85 5.79 -16.76
N PRO A 215 4.80 5.96 -17.61
CA PRO A 215 3.79 6.99 -17.43
C PRO A 215 2.92 6.75 -16.19
N ASN A 216 2.43 7.84 -15.60
CA ASN A 216 1.34 7.78 -14.63
C ASN A 216 0.00 7.85 -15.38
N CYS A 217 -0.55 6.71 -15.73
CA CYS A 217 -1.79 6.64 -16.50
C CYS A 217 -2.60 5.38 -16.18
N TRP A 218 -3.85 5.37 -16.63
CA TRP A 218 -4.72 4.21 -16.52
C TRP A 218 -5.48 3.97 -17.82
N TRP A 219 -5.94 2.75 -18.02
CA TRP A 219 -6.72 2.32 -19.17
C TRP A 219 -7.93 1.53 -18.71
N PRO A 220 -9.14 1.80 -19.22
CA PRO A 220 -10.26 0.89 -19.06
C PRO A 220 -9.97 -0.40 -19.82
N ILE A 221 -10.38 -1.53 -19.25
CA ILE A 221 -10.32 -2.84 -19.91
C ILE A 221 -11.74 -3.25 -20.25
N ALA A 222 -12.02 -3.42 -21.54
CA ALA A 222 -13.24 -4.00 -22.06
C ALA A 222 -12.97 -5.42 -22.60
N ARG A 223 -14.02 -6.16 -22.90
CA ARG A 223 -13.94 -7.39 -23.68
C ARG A 223 -14.64 -7.17 -25.01
N ASP A 224 -13.98 -7.61 -26.08
CA ASP A 224 -14.63 -7.64 -27.40
C ASP A 224 -15.66 -8.78 -27.48
N ASP A 225 -16.34 -8.85 -28.60
CA ASP A 225 -17.39 -9.88 -28.88
C ASP A 225 -16.82 -11.32 -28.83
N ASN A 226 -15.51 -11.48 -28.98
CA ASN A 226 -14.81 -12.76 -28.89
C ASN A 226 -14.28 -13.04 -27.47
N GLY A 227 -14.59 -12.18 -26.49
CA GLY A 227 -14.15 -12.29 -25.11
C GLY A 227 -12.68 -11.89 -24.87
N ARG A 228 -11.97 -11.35 -25.87
CA ARG A 228 -10.59 -10.90 -25.74
C ARG A 228 -10.55 -9.56 -25.01
N GLN A 229 -9.58 -9.41 -24.10
CA GLN A 229 -9.36 -8.13 -23.41
C GLN A 229 -8.80 -7.09 -24.36
N GLN A 230 -9.42 -5.91 -24.38
CA GLN A 230 -8.96 -4.73 -25.09
C GLN A 230 -8.80 -3.57 -24.11
N SER A 231 -7.67 -2.88 -24.19
CA SER A 231 -7.45 -1.64 -23.43
C SER A 231 -8.02 -0.46 -24.22
N GLY A 232 -8.79 0.37 -23.57
CA GLY A 232 -9.23 1.65 -24.12
C GLY A 232 -8.10 2.69 -24.19
N ALA A 233 -8.45 3.96 -24.41
CA ALA A 233 -7.49 5.05 -24.44
C ALA A 233 -6.84 5.27 -23.08
N ALA A 234 -5.55 5.60 -23.09
CA ALA A 234 -4.82 6.01 -21.89
C ALA A 234 -5.38 7.32 -21.32
N GLN A 235 -5.53 7.38 -20.01
CA GLN A 235 -5.95 8.55 -19.27
C GLN A 235 -4.95 8.84 -18.15
N SER A 236 -4.73 10.12 -17.85
CA SER A 236 -3.78 10.54 -16.81
C SER A 236 -4.23 10.04 -15.42
N TYR A 237 -3.29 9.49 -14.64
CA TYR A 237 -3.47 9.11 -13.25
C TYR A 237 -2.67 10.05 -12.36
N ARG A 238 -3.34 10.81 -11.48
CA ARG A 238 -2.73 11.98 -10.85
C ARG A 238 -2.51 11.85 -9.37
N THR A 239 -3.30 11.01 -8.68
CA THR A 239 -3.31 11.00 -7.22
C THR A 239 -3.26 9.58 -6.70
N ALA A 240 -2.17 9.22 -6.07
CA ALA A 240 -2.07 8.08 -5.17
C ALA A 240 -0.91 8.29 -4.20
N GLY A 241 -1.11 7.88 -2.96
CA GLY A 241 -0.08 7.86 -1.96
C GLY A 241 -0.47 6.96 -0.80
N TRP A 242 0.53 6.42 -0.12
CA TRP A 242 0.31 5.53 1.01
C TRP A 242 1.51 5.54 1.95
N TYR A 243 1.26 5.16 3.20
CA TYR A 243 2.32 4.78 4.11
C TYR A 243 1.93 3.54 4.90
N CYS A 244 2.96 2.80 5.33
CA CYS A 244 2.87 1.71 6.28
C CYS A 244 3.82 2.01 7.44
N LYS A 245 3.30 2.05 8.66
CA LYS A 245 4.12 2.09 9.87
C LYS A 245 3.97 0.78 10.61
N ALA A 246 5.09 0.13 10.92
CA ALA A 246 5.16 -1.03 11.78
C ALA A 246 5.86 -0.61 13.07
N THR A 247 5.22 -0.77 14.22
CA THR A 247 5.78 -0.42 15.52
C THR A 247 5.87 -1.67 16.40
N GLN A 248 7.03 -1.89 17.02
CA GLN A 248 7.22 -2.97 17.99
C GLN A 248 6.42 -2.67 19.24
N LEU A 249 5.53 -3.59 19.62
CA LEU A 249 4.80 -3.46 20.88
C LEU A 249 5.63 -3.99 22.04
N HIS A 250 5.50 -3.33 23.21
CA HIS A 250 6.03 -3.84 24.47
C HIS A 250 5.30 -5.12 24.88
N GLU A 251 3.99 -5.17 24.62
CA GLU A 251 3.11 -6.32 24.85
C GLU A 251 2.01 -6.41 23.80
N PRO A 252 1.64 -7.62 23.36
CA PRO A 252 2.27 -8.91 23.66
C PRO A 252 3.69 -9.05 23.06
N ALA A 253 4.54 -9.85 23.68
CA ALA A 253 5.92 -10.03 23.22
C ALA A 253 6.00 -10.50 21.76
N GLY A 254 6.86 -9.84 20.98
CA GLY A 254 7.05 -10.10 19.55
C GLY A 254 5.90 -9.64 18.65
N ALA A 255 4.94 -8.88 19.19
CA ALA A 255 3.87 -8.26 18.40
C ALA A 255 4.36 -6.96 17.74
N LEU A 256 3.90 -6.75 16.51
CA LEU A 256 4.03 -5.52 15.75
C LEU A 256 2.64 -4.94 15.51
N TRP A 257 2.47 -3.67 15.84
CA TRP A 257 1.33 -2.88 15.41
C TRP A 257 1.57 -2.38 14.00
N ILE A 258 0.68 -2.70 13.08
CA ILE A 258 0.77 -2.29 11.68
C ILE A 258 -0.36 -1.28 11.41
N GLU A 259 0.04 -0.10 10.97
CA GLU A 259 -0.83 0.95 10.46
C GLU A 259 -0.56 1.12 8.97
N TYR A 260 -1.60 1.00 8.15
CA TYR A 260 -1.48 1.15 6.70
C TYR A 260 -2.58 2.08 6.20
N HIS A 261 -2.18 3.15 5.53
CA HIS A 261 -3.07 4.19 5.06
C HIS A 261 -2.81 4.49 3.59
N VAL A 262 -3.87 4.56 2.81
CA VAL A 262 -3.82 4.83 1.37
C VAL A 262 -4.81 5.91 1.01
N LEU A 263 -4.41 6.83 0.16
CA LEU A 263 -5.27 7.80 -0.50
C LEU A 263 -5.04 7.70 -2.00
N PHE A 264 -6.08 7.55 -2.78
CA PHE A 264 -5.98 7.44 -4.23
C PHE A 264 -7.22 7.97 -4.93
N ASP A 265 -7.04 8.42 -6.15
CA ASP A 265 -8.11 8.84 -7.04
C ASP A 265 -8.75 7.63 -7.73
N GLU A 266 -10.08 7.53 -7.66
CA GLU A 266 -10.89 6.56 -8.40
C GLU A 266 -11.65 7.29 -9.50
N PRO A 267 -11.14 7.35 -10.74
CA PRO A 267 -11.87 7.94 -11.85
C PRO A 267 -13.22 7.26 -12.11
N ALA A 268 -14.24 8.01 -12.45
CA ALA A 268 -15.60 7.50 -12.67
C ALA A 268 -15.67 6.39 -13.72
N GLY A 269 -14.75 6.39 -14.69
CA GLY A 269 -14.66 5.38 -15.72
C GLY A 269 -14.10 4.02 -15.29
N TRP A 270 -13.58 3.89 -14.06
CA TRP A 270 -12.91 2.65 -13.65
C TRP A 270 -13.84 1.44 -13.63
N PHE A 271 -15.03 1.60 -13.10
CA PHE A 271 -15.95 0.48 -12.85
C PHE A 271 -17.35 0.70 -13.41
N ASN A 272 -17.55 1.68 -14.28
CA ASN A 272 -18.84 2.00 -14.92
C ASN A 272 -19.98 2.12 -13.89
N GLY A 273 -19.75 2.81 -12.77
CA GLY A 273 -20.72 2.98 -11.70
C GLY A 273 -20.90 1.77 -10.76
N ALA A 274 -20.22 0.65 -11.03
CA ALA A 274 -20.27 -0.51 -10.12
C ALA A 274 -19.42 -0.26 -8.87
N ASN A 275 -19.99 -0.54 -7.68
CA ASN A 275 -19.30 -0.34 -6.40
C ASN A 275 -18.33 -1.49 -6.07
N LEU A 276 -17.44 -1.81 -7.02
CA LEU A 276 -16.53 -2.96 -6.90
C LEU A 276 -15.51 -2.79 -5.77
N LEU A 277 -15.02 -1.58 -5.56
CA LEU A 277 -14.08 -1.35 -4.45
C LEU A 277 -14.71 -1.66 -3.11
N ARG A 278 -15.90 -1.12 -2.80
CA ARG A 278 -16.56 -1.40 -1.51
C ARG A 278 -16.88 -2.88 -1.30
N SER A 279 -17.28 -3.58 -2.34
CA SER A 279 -17.69 -4.98 -2.23
C SER A 279 -16.52 -5.95 -2.19
N LYS A 280 -15.42 -5.67 -2.90
CA LYS A 280 -14.32 -6.61 -3.07
C LYS A 280 -13.09 -6.26 -2.25
N LEU A 281 -12.85 -4.98 -1.96
CA LEU A 281 -11.68 -4.53 -1.22
C LEU A 281 -11.52 -5.20 0.16
N PRO A 282 -12.57 -5.39 0.98
CA PRO A 282 -12.41 -6.08 2.27
C PRO A 282 -11.85 -7.49 2.15
N LEU A 283 -12.28 -8.25 1.14
CA LEU A 283 -11.80 -9.62 0.90
C LEU A 283 -10.32 -9.63 0.52
N VAL A 284 -9.95 -8.69 -0.28
CA VAL A 284 -8.59 -8.48 -0.74
C VAL A 284 -7.66 -8.09 0.39
N VAL A 285 -8.07 -7.13 1.21
CA VAL A 285 -7.35 -6.73 2.43
C VAL A 285 -7.18 -7.93 3.37
N GLN A 286 -8.25 -8.71 3.58
CA GLN A 286 -8.22 -9.89 4.43
C GLN A 286 -7.12 -10.88 3.98
N GLU A 287 -7.05 -11.16 2.69
CA GLU A 287 -6.05 -12.08 2.16
C GLU A 287 -4.63 -11.48 2.26
N GLY A 288 -4.47 -10.20 1.98
CA GLY A 288 -3.20 -9.48 2.14
C GLY A 288 -2.69 -9.53 3.58
N VAL A 289 -3.53 -9.27 4.57
CA VAL A 289 -3.20 -9.37 6.00
C VAL A 289 -2.81 -10.79 6.39
N ARG A 290 -3.54 -11.80 5.89
CA ARG A 290 -3.20 -13.22 6.14
C ARG A 290 -1.83 -13.59 5.57
N LYS A 291 -1.52 -13.16 4.35
CA LYS A 291 -0.22 -13.39 3.72
C LYS A 291 0.90 -12.70 4.47
N PHE A 292 0.72 -11.42 4.80
CA PHE A 292 1.67 -10.66 5.60
C PHE A 292 2.00 -11.38 6.92
N ARG A 293 0.98 -11.78 7.68
CA ARG A 293 1.15 -12.50 8.94
C ARG A 293 1.86 -13.86 8.76
N ARG A 294 1.53 -14.60 7.71
CA ARG A 294 2.14 -15.89 7.41
C ARG A 294 3.62 -15.74 7.12
N GLN A 295 3.98 -14.82 6.25
CA GLN A 295 5.38 -14.60 5.87
C GLN A 295 6.20 -14.05 7.03
N LEU A 296 5.64 -13.12 7.79
CA LEU A 296 6.32 -12.57 8.97
C LEU A 296 6.54 -13.64 10.05
N GLY A 297 5.60 -14.55 10.26
CA GLY A 297 5.67 -15.63 11.23
C GLY A 297 6.63 -16.78 10.86
N GLN A 298 7.01 -16.91 9.58
CA GLN A 298 7.94 -17.96 9.13
C GLN A 298 9.42 -17.58 9.33
N GLY A 299 9.72 -16.29 9.59
CA GLY A 299 11.08 -15.77 9.59
C GLY A 299 11.69 -15.70 8.17
N PRO A 300 12.90 -15.17 8.00
CA PRO A 300 13.59 -15.18 6.72
C PRO A 300 13.82 -16.63 6.25
N PRO A 301 13.71 -16.90 4.92
CA PRO A 301 14.07 -18.20 4.39
C PRO A 301 15.53 -18.51 4.77
N ARG A 302 15.76 -19.73 5.31
CA ARG A 302 17.08 -20.22 5.67
C ARG A 302 17.91 -20.50 4.44
#